data_43fe3bccde06a08becd4b64672471a7f
#
_entry.id   43fe3bccde06a08becd4b64672471a7f
#
_cell.length_a   1.000
_cell.length_b   1.000
_cell.length_c   1.000
_cell.angle_alpha   90.00
_cell.angle_beta   90.00
_cell.angle_gamma   90.00
#
_symmetry.space_group_name_H-M   'P 1'
#
loop_
_entity.id
_entity.type
_entity.pdbx_description
1 polymer ?
#
loop_
_entity_poly.entity_id
_entity_poly.type
_entity_poly.pdbx_seq_one_letter_code
_entity_poly.pdbx_strand_id
1 'polypeptide(L)'
;MSIQQPTTIRGARTRTSRTPTKPHGQWAVDGREPLNTNEEIKLADDGLNVRERIETIYAQGGFASIDPSDLHGRFRWWGLYTQRKPGIDGGRTAQLEPHELEDEYFMMRVRIDGGQLTTQQLRVIGEISTEFGRDITDITDRQNVQLHWVRIEDVPEIWRRLEAVGLNTTEACGDVPRTFLASAVAGIAEDELIDPTPQLREIVDRYLGDPSFSNLPRKYKTAITGHPSQDVVHEINDCSFVAVEHPDLGVGYDLWVGGALAAVPRLGERLGTFVPPERVAEVWHGVTSIFRDYGYRRLRNKARMKFLLADWGTAKMRDVLESEYLASPLPDGPAPAEPVGAPDHVGVHRQKDGRFYIGAATTVGRLSGTTLTRLADLAEANGSQRVRPTVFQKILVLDVPEDRVPHVVAGLDELGLPSRPSLFRRGTIACTGIEFCKLAIVETKANAAQAIDQLEQRLAELEPEIGQTITLHVNGCPNSCARIQTADIGLKGQLVMIDGQQVPGYQVHLGGGLATEGRAEAGLGRTVRGLKVPADGIADYAERVIRRYLADRSEGESFATWAHRADDEALQ
;
A
#
# COMPACT_ATOMS: atom_id res chain seq x y z
N MET A 1 18.05 -18.72 16.80
CA MET A 1 18.95 -17.59 16.51
C MET A 1 18.34 -16.35 17.13
N SER A 2 19.06 -15.70 18.04
CA SER A 2 18.61 -14.52 18.78
C SER A 2 18.37 -13.39 17.77
N ILE A 3 17.11 -12.92 17.69
CA ILE A 3 16.74 -11.72 16.93
C ILE A 3 17.41 -10.56 17.66
N GLN A 4 18.45 -9.99 17.06
CA GLN A 4 19.00 -8.73 17.54
C GLN A 4 17.88 -7.69 17.50
N GLN A 5 17.64 -7.05 18.65
CA GLN A 5 16.74 -5.89 18.73
C GLN A 5 17.17 -4.85 17.70
N PRO A 6 16.23 -4.26 16.95
CA PRO A 6 16.57 -3.14 16.08
C PRO A 6 17.20 -2.05 16.96
N THR A 7 18.31 -1.55 16.47
CA THR A 7 19.11 -0.48 17.07
C THR A 7 18.19 0.66 17.52
N THR A 8 18.33 1.03 18.77
CA THR A 8 17.72 2.20 19.42
C THR A 8 17.49 3.32 18.41
N ILE A 9 16.23 3.74 18.26
CA ILE A 9 15.86 4.97 17.57
C ILE A 9 16.81 6.04 18.12
N ARG A 10 17.66 6.58 17.26
CA ARG A 10 18.63 7.62 17.65
C ARG A 10 17.84 8.72 18.36
N GLY A 11 18.19 8.98 19.61
CA GLY A 11 17.52 9.94 20.46
C GLY A 11 17.23 11.26 19.77
N ALA A 12 16.14 11.89 20.12
CA ALA A 12 15.63 13.13 19.56
C ALA A 12 16.75 14.18 19.43
N ARG A 13 17.41 14.21 18.26
CA ARG A 13 18.28 15.33 17.90
C ARG A 13 17.38 16.33 17.19
N THR A 14 17.36 17.55 17.66
CA THR A 14 16.77 18.68 16.93
C THR A 14 17.28 18.63 15.49
N ARG A 15 16.38 18.34 14.53
CA ARG A 15 16.72 18.21 13.13
C ARG A 15 16.34 19.50 12.43
N THR A 16 17.25 20.03 11.64
CA THR A 16 16.93 21.14 10.75
C THR A 16 16.37 20.60 9.45
N SER A 17 15.29 21.19 8.95
CA SER A 17 14.79 20.89 7.60
C SER A 17 15.92 21.11 6.59
N ARG A 18 16.10 20.15 5.67
CA ARG A 18 17.11 20.28 4.61
C ARG A 18 16.42 20.67 3.31
N THR A 19 16.79 21.82 2.81
CA THR A 19 16.51 22.19 1.43
C THR A 19 17.36 21.30 0.50
N PRO A 20 16.85 20.87 -0.66
CA PRO A 20 17.64 20.18 -1.66
C PRO A 20 18.89 20.97 -2.00
N THR A 21 20.03 20.29 -2.05
CA THR A 21 21.34 20.93 -2.29
C THR A 21 21.57 21.25 -3.77
N LYS A 22 20.74 20.71 -4.67
CA LYS A 22 20.83 20.93 -6.13
C LYS A 22 19.55 21.60 -6.66
N PRO A 23 19.60 22.85 -7.11
CA PRO A 23 18.44 23.62 -7.59
C PRO A 23 18.09 23.34 -9.06
N HIS A 24 18.33 22.15 -9.58
CA HIS A 24 18.22 21.88 -11.02
C HIS A 24 16.86 21.36 -11.48
N GLY A 25 15.96 21.03 -10.56
CA GLY A 25 14.60 20.70 -10.92
C GLY A 25 13.85 21.93 -11.36
N GLN A 26 13.10 21.85 -12.45
CA GLN A 26 12.30 22.95 -12.98
C GLN A 26 11.33 23.55 -11.93
N TRP A 27 11.05 22.82 -10.88
CA TRP A 27 10.13 23.14 -9.80
C TRP A 27 10.75 23.01 -8.42
N ALA A 28 12.08 22.94 -8.34
CA ALA A 28 12.79 22.84 -7.08
C ALA A 28 12.57 24.11 -6.22
N VAL A 29 12.77 23.98 -4.92
CA VAL A 29 12.68 25.09 -3.97
C VAL A 29 14.00 25.85 -4.02
N ASP A 30 14.17 26.71 -5.01
CA ASP A 30 15.39 27.46 -5.32
C ASP A 30 15.16 28.97 -5.42
N GLY A 31 14.26 29.51 -4.60
CA GLY A 31 13.93 30.93 -4.63
C GLY A 31 12.75 31.30 -5.54
N ARG A 32 12.02 30.30 -6.05
CA ARG A 32 10.77 30.55 -6.80
C ARG A 32 9.60 30.70 -5.84
N GLU A 33 9.14 31.91 -5.71
CA GLU A 33 7.99 32.30 -4.91
C GLU A 33 6.67 32.27 -5.74
N PRO A 34 5.49 32.02 -5.13
CA PRO A 34 5.31 31.53 -3.77
C PRO A 34 5.51 30.01 -3.65
N LEU A 35 5.99 29.55 -2.50
CA LEU A 35 5.96 28.13 -2.13
C LEU A 35 4.52 27.72 -1.82
N ASN A 36 4.24 26.42 -1.94
CA ASN A 36 3.00 25.88 -1.39
C ASN A 36 3.14 25.63 0.12
N THR A 37 2.05 25.67 0.85
CA THR A 37 2.02 25.54 2.32
C THR A 37 2.75 24.30 2.85
N ASN A 38 2.76 23.17 2.12
CA ASN A 38 3.50 21.99 2.57
C ASN A 38 5.02 22.19 2.51
N GLU A 39 5.52 22.90 1.49
CA GLU A 39 6.95 23.22 1.40
C GLU A 39 7.35 24.26 2.46
N GLU A 40 6.50 25.25 2.74
CA GLU A 40 6.71 26.22 3.83
C GLU A 40 6.83 25.52 5.19
N ILE A 41 5.91 24.60 5.51
CA ILE A 41 5.94 23.82 6.76
C ILE A 41 7.21 22.98 6.87
N LYS A 42 7.65 22.34 5.77
CA LYS A 42 8.87 21.51 5.73
C LYS A 42 10.16 22.32 5.83
N LEU A 43 10.16 23.56 5.31
CA LEU A 43 11.31 24.47 5.42
C LEU A 43 11.44 25.05 6.83
N ALA A 44 10.31 25.30 7.51
CA ALA A 44 10.28 25.87 8.85
C ALA A 44 10.84 24.91 9.90
N ASP A 45 10.54 23.60 9.78
CA ASP A 45 10.98 22.58 10.73
C ASP A 45 10.89 21.18 10.14
N ASP A 46 11.82 20.28 10.54
CA ASP A 46 11.80 18.87 10.14
C ASP A 46 10.58 18.16 10.76
N GLY A 47 9.83 17.43 9.93
CA GLY A 47 8.63 16.72 10.37
C GLY A 47 8.87 15.70 11.49
N LEU A 48 10.10 15.18 11.63
CA LEU A 48 10.44 14.24 12.70
C LEU A 48 10.59 14.91 14.08
N ASN A 49 10.79 16.22 14.14
CA ASN A 49 10.92 16.95 15.40
C ASN A 49 9.60 17.04 16.17
N VAL A 50 8.45 16.82 15.51
CA VAL A 50 7.14 16.95 16.16
C VAL A 50 6.90 15.91 17.25
N ARG A 51 7.64 14.80 17.25
CA ARG A 51 7.53 13.77 18.31
C ARG A 51 7.69 14.36 19.70
N GLU A 52 8.74 15.14 19.92
CA GLU A 52 9.00 15.77 21.21
C GLU A 52 7.82 16.64 21.66
N ARG A 53 7.22 17.40 20.74
CA ARG A 53 6.05 18.23 21.04
C ARG A 53 4.79 17.39 21.34
N ILE A 54 4.64 16.26 20.65
CA ILE A 54 3.54 15.33 20.95
C ILE A 54 3.70 14.77 22.37
N GLU A 55 4.88 14.31 22.75
CA GLU A 55 5.14 13.69 24.05
C GLU A 55 5.10 14.71 25.21
N THR A 56 5.58 15.94 25.01
CA THR A 56 5.78 16.91 26.10
C THR A 56 4.70 17.98 26.19
N ILE A 57 3.98 18.26 25.11
CA ILE A 57 3.00 19.36 25.06
C ILE A 57 1.61 18.82 24.72
N TYR A 58 1.46 18.19 23.54
CA TYR A 58 0.14 17.88 23.01
C TYR A 58 -0.57 16.74 23.73
N ALA A 59 0.16 15.72 24.16
CA ALA A 59 -0.42 14.63 24.95
C ALA A 59 -0.92 15.10 26.34
N GLN A 60 -0.37 16.19 26.85
CA GLN A 60 -0.79 16.78 28.14
C GLN A 60 -1.86 17.85 27.95
N GLY A 61 -1.78 18.64 26.89
CA GLY A 61 -2.69 19.75 26.62
C GLY A 61 -3.95 19.37 25.82
N GLY A 62 -4.00 18.14 25.29
CA GLY A 62 -5.10 17.66 24.46
C GLY A 62 -5.14 18.27 23.05
N PHE A 63 -6.12 17.86 22.27
CA PHE A 63 -6.25 18.23 20.85
C PHE A 63 -6.21 19.74 20.59
N ALA A 64 -6.86 20.54 21.45
CA ALA A 64 -6.92 22.00 21.32
C ALA A 64 -5.56 22.71 21.47
N SER A 65 -4.55 22.03 22.02
CA SER A 65 -3.19 22.59 22.20
C SER A 65 -2.31 22.45 20.96
N ILE A 66 -2.75 21.72 19.94
CA ILE A 66 -1.92 21.34 18.79
C ILE A 66 -1.76 22.52 17.83
N ASP A 67 -0.51 22.87 17.50
CA ASP A 67 -0.22 23.85 16.47
C ASP A 67 -0.75 23.38 15.09
N PRO A 68 -1.48 24.23 14.35
CA PRO A 68 -2.04 23.85 13.04
C PRO A 68 -1.00 23.38 12.02
N SER A 69 0.23 23.89 12.05
CA SER A 69 1.30 23.45 11.12
C SER A 69 1.81 22.03 11.46
N ASP A 70 1.75 21.65 12.72
CA ASP A 70 2.06 20.29 13.16
C ASP A 70 0.90 19.35 12.83
N LEU A 71 -0.33 19.72 13.16
CA LEU A 71 -1.54 18.94 12.94
C LEU A 71 -1.75 18.61 11.45
N HIS A 72 -1.72 19.62 10.58
CA HIS A 72 -1.96 19.46 9.15
C HIS A 72 -0.69 19.14 8.34
N GLY A 73 0.47 19.29 8.95
CA GLY A 73 1.79 19.09 8.33
C GLY A 73 2.56 17.91 8.90
N ARG A 74 3.21 18.11 10.04
CA ARG A 74 4.29 17.27 10.54
C ARG A 74 3.85 15.96 11.20
N PHE A 75 2.64 15.89 11.76
CA PHE A 75 2.09 14.65 12.36
C PHE A 75 2.17 13.44 11.44
N ARG A 76 2.09 13.69 10.14
CA ARG A 76 2.18 12.62 9.12
C ARG A 76 3.51 11.87 9.15
N TRP A 77 4.61 12.50 9.57
CA TRP A 77 5.91 11.82 9.68
C TRP A 77 5.89 10.71 10.73
N TRP A 78 5.00 10.82 11.72
CA TRP A 78 4.78 9.83 12.76
C TRP A 78 3.52 8.99 12.54
N GLY A 79 3.06 8.91 11.30
CA GLY A 79 1.93 8.05 10.92
C GLY A 79 0.55 8.56 11.32
N LEU A 80 0.45 9.78 11.84
CA LEU A 80 -0.79 10.35 12.36
C LEU A 80 -1.53 11.21 11.33
N TYR A 81 -2.84 10.98 11.21
CA TYR A 81 -3.78 11.81 10.46
C TYR A 81 -5.04 11.99 11.27
N THR A 82 -5.58 13.21 11.36
CA THR A 82 -6.93 13.41 11.87
C THR A 82 -7.95 12.66 11.03
N GLN A 83 -8.87 11.99 11.68
CA GLN A 83 -9.97 11.28 11.05
C GLN A 83 -11.06 12.24 10.56
N ARG A 84 -11.95 11.70 9.73
CA ARG A 84 -13.17 12.39 9.34
C ARG A 84 -14.17 12.37 10.49
N LYS A 85 -14.81 13.51 10.72
CA LYS A 85 -15.91 13.64 11.66
C LYS A 85 -17.11 12.82 11.20
N PRO A 86 -17.67 11.95 12.05
CA PRO A 86 -18.83 11.13 11.68
C PRO A 86 -20.07 11.98 11.31
N GLY A 87 -20.94 11.41 10.47
CA GLY A 87 -22.23 12.02 10.13
C GLY A 87 -22.18 13.14 9.09
N ILE A 88 -21.02 13.45 8.53
CA ILE A 88 -20.92 14.42 7.43
C ILE A 88 -21.07 13.66 6.09
N ASP A 89 -22.09 13.98 5.33
CA ASP A 89 -22.34 13.40 4.01
C ASP A 89 -21.21 13.69 3.01
N GLY A 90 -20.97 12.75 2.09
CA GLY A 90 -19.91 12.86 1.07
C GLY A 90 -20.10 14.02 0.10
N GLY A 91 -21.33 14.43 -0.17
CA GLY A 91 -21.64 15.61 -0.99
C GLY A 91 -21.08 16.90 -0.42
N ARG A 92 -20.88 16.95 0.87
CA ARG A 92 -20.31 18.12 1.56
C ARG A 92 -18.77 18.13 1.57
N THR A 93 -18.09 17.04 1.20
CA THR A 93 -16.62 16.94 1.23
C THR A 93 -15.93 18.07 0.45
N ALA A 94 -16.48 18.46 -0.70
CA ALA A 94 -15.93 19.52 -1.55
C ALA A 94 -16.39 20.93 -1.15
N GLN A 95 -17.33 21.04 -0.20
CA GLN A 95 -17.95 22.33 0.20
C GLN A 95 -17.41 22.83 1.53
N LEU A 96 -16.82 21.94 2.33
CA LEU A 96 -16.30 22.22 3.65
C LEU A 96 -14.78 22.37 3.64
N GLU A 97 -14.28 23.26 4.48
CA GLU A 97 -12.86 23.36 4.72
C GLU A 97 -12.33 22.11 5.47
N PRO A 98 -11.05 21.76 5.30
CA PRO A 98 -10.50 20.55 5.93
C PRO A 98 -10.71 20.45 7.44
N HIS A 99 -10.68 21.57 8.15
CA HIS A 99 -10.89 21.62 9.60
C HIS A 99 -12.34 21.36 10.04
N GLU A 100 -13.31 21.61 9.16
CA GLU A 100 -14.72 21.31 9.42
C GLU A 100 -15.04 19.81 9.22
N LEU A 101 -14.20 19.12 8.45
CA LEU A 101 -14.32 17.69 8.17
C LEU A 101 -13.58 16.83 9.21
N GLU A 102 -12.68 17.38 10.01
CA GLU A 102 -11.83 16.60 10.91
C GLU A 102 -12.42 16.42 12.29
N ASP A 103 -12.15 15.23 12.85
CA ASP A 103 -12.42 14.88 14.23
C ASP A 103 -11.16 15.10 15.09
N GLU A 104 -11.31 15.07 16.42
CA GLU A 104 -10.23 15.11 17.39
C GLU A 104 -9.47 13.77 17.52
N TYR A 105 -9.93 12.74 16.81
CA TYR A 105 -9.29 11.43 16.77
C TYR A 105 -8.36 11.29 15.58
N PHE A 106 -7.38 10.41 15.75
CA PHE A 106 -6.37 10.13 14.72
C PHE A 106 -6.47 8.69 14.20
N MET A 107 -6.20 8.53 12.91
CA MET A 107 -5.68 7.28 12.39
C MET A 107 -4.18 7.27 12.66
N MET A 108 -3.66 6.16 13.22
CA MET A 108 -2.23 5.91 13.37
C MET A 108 -1.82 4.73 12.51
N ARG A 109 -0.75 4.88 11.74
CA ARG A 109 -0.19 3.81 10.91
C ARG A 109 1.02 3.20 11.58
N VAL A 110 0.93 1.92 11.92
CA VAL A 110 2.07 1.11 12.36
C VAL A 110 2.91 0.75 11.13
N ARG A 111 4.20 1.07 11.16
CA ARG A 111 5.14 0.74 10.09
C ARG A 111 5.59 -0.71 10.22
N ILE A 112 5.43 -1.49 9.13
CA ILE A 112 5.79 -2.90 9.07
C ILE A 112 6.47 -3.14 7.73
N ASP A 113 7.79 -2.93 7.69
CA ASP A 113 8.56 -3.07 6.44
C ASP A 113 8.57 -4.53 5.98
N GLY A 114 8.21 -4.77 4.72
CA GLY A 114 8.05 -6.09 4.13
C GLY A 114 6.94 -6.94 4.76
N GLY A 115 6.05 -6.33 5.57
CA GLY A 115 4.98 -7.07 6.25
C GLY A 115 5.47 -8.03 7.34
N GLN A 116 6.73 -7.93 7.77
CA GLN A 116 7.32 -8.90 8.71
C GLN A 116 6.86 -8.66 10.15
N LEU A 117 6.05 -9.58 10.69
CA LEU A 117 5.55 -9.56 12.07
C LEU A 117 5.81 -10.89 12.77
N THR A 118 6.15 -10.78 14.06
CA THR A 118 6.02 -11.89 15.00
C THR A 118 4.59 -11.93 15.56
N THR A 119 4.18 -13.07 16.11
CA THR A 119 2.89 -13.20 16.81
C THR A 119 2.81 -12.27 18.01
N GLN A 120 3.92 -12.06 18.74
CA GLN A 120 4.00 -11.08 19.83
C GLN A 120 3.73 -9.64 19.33
N GLN A 121 4.32 -9.24 18.21
CA GLN A 121 4.08 -7.92 17.62
C GLN A 121 2.62 -7.76 17.18
N LEU A 122 2.04 -8.80 16.55
CA LEU A 122 0.63 -8.81 16.16
C LEU A 122 -0.28 -8.66 17.37
N ARG A 123 -0.01 -9.39 18.46
CA ARG A 123 -0.74 -9.32 19.73
C ARG A 123 -0.71 -7.92 20.31
N VAL A 124 0.45 -7.28 20.38
CA VAL A 124 0.58 -5.91 20.89
C VAL A 124 -0.23 -4.91 20.05
N ILE A 125 -0.23 -5.05 18.72
CA ILE A 125 -1.09 -4.22 17.85
C ILE A 125 -2.57 -4.46 18.18
N GLY A 126 -2.98 -5.73 18.37
CA GLY A 126 -4.35 -6.09 18.73
C GLY A 126 -4.78 -5.50 20.07
N GLU A 127 -3.96 -5.63 21.11
CA GLU A 127 -4.20 -5.07 22.45
C GLU A 127 -4.32 -3.53 22.42
N ILE A 128 -3.42 -2.86 21.68
CA ILE A 128 -3.48 -1.42 21.48
C ILE A 128 -4.79 -1.01 20.81
N SER A 129 -5.21 -1.74 19.78
CA SER A 129 -6.48 -1.46 19.10
C SER A 129 -7.68 -1.63 20.01
N THR A 130 -7.69 -2.68 20.83
CA THR A 130 -8.79 -2.95 21.77
C THR A 130 -8.86 -1.86 22.85
N GLU A 131 -7.73 -1.42 23.39
CA GLU A 131 -7.68 -0.46 24.48
C GLU A 131 -7.88 1.00 24.00
N PHE A 132 -7.21 1.40 22.91
CA PHE A 132 -7.18 2.80 22.45
C PHE A 132 -7.91 3.04 21.13
N GLY A 133 -8.25 1.98 20.36
CA GLY A 133 -8.72 2.07 18.99
C GLY A 133 -10.14 1.55 18.76
N ARG A 134 -10.95 1.42 19.78
CA ARG A 134 -12.33 0.87 19.72
C ARG A 134 -12.40 -0.50 19.03
N ASP A 135 -11.36 -1.31 19.18
CA ASP A 135 -11.24 -2.64 18.60
C ASP A 135 -11.33 -2.67 17.06
N ILE A 136 -10.85 -1.62 16.38
CA ILE A 136 -10.90 -1.50 14.91
C ILE A 136 -9.50 -1.33 14.34
N THR A 137 -9.14 -2.18 13.37
CA THR A 137 -7.90 -2.09 12.60
C THR A 137 -8.16 -2.28 11.11
N ASP A 138 -7.23 -1.78 10.28
CA ASP A 138 -7.19 -2.05 8.85
C ASP A 138 -5.83 -2.58 8.42
N ILE A 139 -5.78 -3.77 7.81
CA ILE A 139 -4.63 -4.19 7.01
C ILE A 139 -4.66 -3.40 5.70
N THR A 140 -3.54 -2.76 5.38
CA THR A 140 -3.43 -1.92 4.19
C THR A 140 -2.86 -2.69 2.98
N ASP A 141 -3.05 -2.13 1.77
CA ASP A 141 -2.38 -2.58 0.54
C ASP A 141 -0.85 -2.30 0.52
N ARG A 142 -0.30 -1.84 1.65
CA ARG A 142 1.13 -1.61 1.87
C ARG A 142 1.66 -2.37 3.09
N GLN A 143 1.09 -3.53 3.37
CA GLN A 143 1.54 -4.45 4.42
C GLN A 143 1.63 -3.82 5.83
N ASN A 144 0.91 -2.73 6.07
CA ASN A 144 0.83 -2.06 7.37
C ASN A 144 -0.49 -2.34 8.07
N VAL A 145 -0.54 -2.02 9.36
CA VAL A 145 -1.79 -1.95 10.12
C VAL A 145 -2.10 -0.49 10.44
N GLN A 146 -3.34 -0.09 10.27
CA GLN A 146 -3.87 1.19 10.72
C GLN A 146 -4.72 0.98 11.98
N LEU A 147 -4.43 1.76 13.01
CA LEU A 147 -5.26 1.95 14.19
C LEU A 147 -6.17 3.16 13.95
N HIS A 148 -7.37 3.10 14.48
CA HIS A 148 -8.36 4.16 14.38
C HIS A 148 -8.75 4.67 15.76
N TRP A 149 -9.42 5.82 15.84
CA TRP A 149 -9.92 6.45 17.08
C TRP A 149 -8.86 6.77 18.13
N VAL A 150 -7.58 6.90 17.71
CA VAL A 150 -6.48 7.21 18.61
C VAL A 150 -6.61 8.66 19.09
N ARG A 151 -6.51 8.88 20.41
CA ARG A 151 -6.45 10.22 21.00
C ARG A 151 -5.00 10.68 21.09
N ILE A 152 -4.77 11.99 21.02
CA ILE A 152 -3.40 12.53 21.12
C ILE A 152 -2.76 12.21 22.46
N GLU A 153 -3.55 12.15 23.54
CA GLU A 153 -3.12 11.84 24.89
C GLU A 153 -2.57 10.41 25.02
N ASP A 154 -3.06 9.49 24.19
CA ASP A 154 -2.70 8.07 24.24
C ASP A 154 -1.48 7.74 23.35
N VAL A 155 -1.09 8.65 22.46
CA VAL A 155 -0.01 8.43 21.46
C VAL A 155 1.33 8.04 22.12
N PRO A 156 1.81 8.70 23.21
CA PRO A 156 3.08 8.30 23.82
C PRO A 156 3.08 6.88 24.39
N GLU A 157 1.97 6.44 24.97
CA GLU A 157 1.83 5.09 25.52
C GLU A 157 1.76 4.05 24.39
N ILE A 158 1.04 4.34 23.30
CA ILE A 158 1.00 3.49 22.11
C ILE A 158 2.41 3.33 21.53
N TRP A 159 3.17 4.41 21.37
CA TRP A 159 4.55 4.34 20.90
C TRP A 159 5.43 3.51 21.82
N ARG A 160 5.34 3.72 23.13
CA ARG A 160 6.10 2.95 24.11
C ARG A 160 5.85 1.44 23.98
N ARG A 161 4.60 1.01 23.79
CA ARG A 161 4.24 -0.40 23.62
C ARG A 161 4.73 -0.96 22.28
N LEU A 162 4.59 -0.22 21.20
CA LEU A 162 5.09 -0.63 19.88
C LEU A 162 6.62 -0.77 19.88
N GLU A 163 7.32 0.22 20.45
CA GLU A 163 8.77 0.24 20.50
C GLU A 163 9.34 -0.86 21.41
N ALA A 164 8.63 -1.23 22.48
CA ALA A 164 9.01 -2.35 23.34
C ALA A 164 9.08 -3.71 22.61
N VAL A 165 8.37 -3.84 21.48
CA VAL A 165 8.41 -5.04 20.63
C VAL A 165 9.11 -4.79 19.28
N GLY A 166 9.82 -3.67 19.14
CA GLY A 166 10.58 -3.34 17.93
C GLY A 166 9.74 -2.82 16.75
N LEU A 167 8.50 -2.39 16.99
CA LEU A 167 7.66 -1.70 16.01
C LEU A 167 7.73 -0.17 16.21
N ASN A 168 7.35 0.58 15.17
CA ASN A 168 7.32 2.03 15.23
C ASN A 168 6.31 2.61 14.23
N THR A 169 6.15 3.94 14.24
CA THR A 169 5.33 4.68 13.27
C THR A 169 6.15 5.70 12.48
N THR A 170 7.48 5.66 12.61
CA THR A 170 8.42 6.60 11.99
C THR A 170 8.28 6.58 10.47
N GLU A 171 8.06 7.74 9.86
CA GLU A 171 7.94 7.89 8.41
C GLU A 171 6.89 6.97 7.74
N ALA A 172 5.95 6.43 8.53
CA ALA A 172 4.87 5.62 7.98
C ALA A 172 3.96 6.43 7.03
N CYS A 173 3.95 7.76 7.17
CA CYS A 173 3.25 8.71 6.31
C CYS A 173 4.15 9.93 6.01
N GLY A 174 3.64 10.98 5.35
CA GLY A 174 4.43 12.20 5.04
C GLY A 174 5.12 12.20 3.67
N ASP A 175 5.97 13.17 3.47
CA ASP A 175 6.78 13.35 2.25
C ASP A 175 8.18 12.77 2.48
N VAL A 176 8.22 11.47 2.67
CA VAL A 176 9.36 10.66 3.09
C VAL A 176 9.32 9.32 2.38
N PRO A 177 10.38 8.51 2.48
CA PRO A 177 10.35 7.10 2.12
C PRO A 177 9.30 6.38 2.98
N ARG A 178 8.24 5.88 2.31
CA ARG A 178 7.16 5.16 2.98
C ARG A 178 7.62 3.75 3.32
N THR A 179 6.85 3.05 4.13
CA THR A 179 7.05 1.63 4.40
C THR A 179 7.39 0.87 3.12
N PHE A 180 8.42 0.09 3.17
CA PHE A 180 8.90 -0.72 2.05
C PHE A 180 8.02 -1.95 1.88
N LEU A 181 7.67 -2.28 0.65
CA LEU A 181 7.02 -3.54 0.32
C LEU A 181 8.07 -4.59 0.01
N ALA A 182 7.87 -5.80 0.53
CA ALA A 182 8.61 -6.97 0.10
C ALA A 182 7.66 -8.15 -0.11
N SER A 183 8.13 -9.18 -0.82
CA SER A 183 7.38 -10.43 -0.94
C SER A 183 6.90 -10.91 0.42
N ALA A 184 5.62 -11.24 0.52
CA ALA A 184 5.06 -11.75 1.77
C ALA A 184 5.62 -13.14 2.12
N VAL A 185 6.22 -13.83 1.17
CA VAL A 185 6.87 -15.15 1.35
C VAL A 185 8.39 -15.08 1.24
N ALA A 186 8.97 -13.87 1.30
CA ALA A 186 10.42 -13.67 1.28
C ALA A 186 11.14 -14.52 2.33
N GLY A 187 12.17 -15.24 1.91
CA GLY A 187 13.00 -16.11 2.73
C GLY A 187 12.38 -17.48 3.06
N ILE A 188 11.16 -17.77 2.59
CA ILE A 188 10.47 -19.03 2.89
C ILE A 188 9.91 -19.80 1.68
N ALA A 189 9.64 -19.12 0.56
CA ALA A 189 9.10 -19.78 -0.63
C ALA A 189 10.12 -20.73 -1.26
N GLU A 190 9.65 -21.89 -1.77
CA GLU A 190 10.50 -22.88 -2.42
C GLU A 190 11.06 -22.40 -3.77
N ASP A 191 10.31 -21.54 -4.46
CA ASP A 191 10.56 -21.08 -5.82
C ASP A 191 11.10 -19.63 -5.90
N GLU A 192 11.38 -18.97 -4.76
CA GLU A 192 11.99 -17.64 -4.81
C GLU A 192 13.41 -17.66 -5.41
N LEU A 193 13.69 -16.73 -6.31
CA LEU A 193 15.01 -16.56 -6.92
C LEU A 193 16.04 -16.06 -5.90
N ILE A 194 15.63 -15.16 -5.02
CA ILE A 194 16.47 -14.58 -3.98
C ILE A 194 15.59 -14.05 -2.83
N ASP A 195 16.04 -14.21 -1.59
CA ASP A 195 15.42 -13.57 -0.43
C ASP A 195 15.77 -12.07 -0.39
N PRO A 196 14.82 -11.14 -0.58
CA PRO A 196 15.07 -9.70 -0.56
C PRO A 196 15.19 -9.12 0.86
N THR A 197 15.01 -9.92 1.91
CA THR A 197 15.00 -9.45 3.30
C THR A 197 16.32 -8.75 3.71
N PRO A 198 17.52 -9.25 3.36
CA PRO A 198 18.78 -8.57 3.69
C PRO A 198 18.87 -7.17 3.09
N GLN A 199 18.51 -7.00 1.82
CA GLN A 199 18.54 -5.71 1.11
C GLN A 199 17.53 -4.73 1.70
N LEU A 200 16.32 -5.21 2.00
CA LEU A 200 15.29 -4.43 2.67
C LEU A 200 15.78 -3.89 4.03
N ARG A 201 16.34 -4.78 4.86
CA ARG A 201 16.87 -4.41 6.18
C ARG A 201 18.01 -3.40 6.07
N GLU A 202 18.93 -3.59 5.14
CA GLU A 202 20.03 -2.66 4.93
C GLU A 202 19.52 -1.25 4.59
N ILE A 203 18.50 -1.12 3.73
CA ILE A 203 17.90 0.18 3.42
C ILE A 203 17.24 0.79 4.66
N VAL A 204 16.45 -0.01 5.40
CA VAL A 204 15.75 0.47 6.61
C VAL A 204 16.75 0.91 7.67
N ASP A 205 17.76 0.08 7.98
CA ASP A 205 18.75 0.36 9.02
C ASP A 205 19.60 1.60 8.72
N ARG A 206 19.90 1.84 7.45
CA ARG A 206 20.70 3.01 7.02
C ARG A 206 19.90 4.30 6.94
N TYR A 207 18.66 4.24 6.45
CA TYR A 207 17.97 5.43 5.94
C TYR A 207 16.65 5.76 6.63
N LEU A 208 16.08 4.86 7.44
CA LEU A 208 14.88 5.20 8.20
C LEU A 208 15.19 6.30 9.21
N GLY A 209 14.44 7.40 9.11
CA GLY A 209 14.66 8.57 9.96
C GLY A 209 15.95 9.33 9.63
N ASP A 210 16.59 9.12 8.48
CA ASP A 210 17.72 9.93 8.04
C ASP A 210 17.23 11.33 7.63
N PRO A 211 17.80 12.41 8.22
CA PRO A 211 17.43 13.79 7.88
C PRO A 211 17.56 14.12 6.39
N SER A 212 18.43 13.43 5.66
CA SER A 212 18.59 13.67 4.22
C SER A 212 17.38 13.25 3.39
N PHE A 213 16.49 12.40 3.96
CA PHE A 213 15.28 11.91 3.29
C PHE A 213 13.99 12.31 4.01
N SER A 214 14.05 13.05 5.11
CA SER A 214 12.87 13.52 5.83
C SER A 214 12.13 14.68 5.13
N ASN A 215 12.66 15.20 4.04
CA ASN A 215 12.06 16.26 3.22
C ASN A 215 12.16 15.92 1.72
N LEU A 216 11.39 14.92 1.27
CA LEU A 216 11.23 14.65 -0.16
C LEU A 216 10.13 15.56 -0.77
N PRO A 217 10.09 15.73 -2.11
CA PRO A 217 9.03 16.49 -2.77
C PRO A 217 7.62 15.99 -2.44
N ARG A 218 7.48 14.66 -2.31
CA ARG A 218 6.23 13.96 -2.01
C ARG A 218 6.52 12.59 -1.42
N LYS A 219 5.46 11.85 -0.99
CA LYS A 219 5.58 10.43 -0.61
C LYS A 219 6.36 9.64 -1.66
N TYR A 220 7.29 8.83 -1.20
CA TYR A 220 8.11 7.96 -2.03
C TYR A 220 7.89 6.51 -1.62
N LYS A 221 7.58 5.66 -2.58
CA LYS A 221 7.18 4.27 -2.37
C LYS A 221 8.21 3.33 -2.97
N THR A 222 8.63 2.33 -2.21
CA THR A 222 9.58 1.31 -2.67
C THR A 222 8.97 -0.09 -2.54
N ALA A 223 9.32 -0.96 -3.49
CA ALA A 223 8.99 -2.38 -3.47
C ALA A 223 10.19 -3.23 -3.88
N ILE A 224 10.32 -4.42 -3.31
CA ILE A 224 11.36 -5.38 -3.67
C ILE A 224 10.80 -6.80 -3.62
N THR A 225 11.05 -7.61 -4.64
CA THR A 225 10.62 -9.01 -4.68
C THR A 225 11.65 -9.90 -5.33
N GLY A 226 11.82 -11.09 -4.73
CA GLY A 226 12.57 -12.20 -5.30
C GLY A 226 11.67 -13.35 -5.76
N HIS A 227 10.35 -13.22 -5.60
CA HIS A 227 9.39 -14.28 -5.91
C HIS A 227 8.93 -14.21 -7.39
N PRO A 228 8.78 -15.36 -8.09
CA PRO A 228 8.40 -15.40 -9.49
C PRO A 228 6.99 -14.82 -9.77
N SER A 229 6.08 -14.78 -8.80
CA SER A 229 4.77 -14.12 -8.98
C SER A 229 4.81 -12.59 -8.95
N GLN A 230 5.97 -11.98 -8.67
CA GLN A 230 6.18 -10.51 -8.62
C GLN A 230 5.18 -9.79 -7.69
N ASP A 231 4.92 -10.35 -6.55
CA ASP A 231 3.83 -10.15 -5.59
C ASP A 231 3.80 -8.80 -4.83
N VAL A 232 4.57 -7.81 -5.25
CA VAL A 232 4.74 -6.52 -4.54
C VAL A 232 4.16 -5.32 -5.29
N VAL A 233 3.38 -5.54 -6.35
CA VAL A 233 2.79 -4.48 -7.18
C VAL A 233 3.84 -3.46 -7.65
N HIS A 234 4.98 -3.97 -8.14
CA HIS A 234 6.18 -3.19 -8.45
C HIS A 234 5.91 -2.04 -9.44
N GLU A 235 5.02 -2.24 -10.40
CA GLU A 235 4.70 -1.29 -11.48
C GLU A 235 4.03 0.01 -10.99
N ILE A 236 3.60 0.07 -9.73
CA ILE A 236 2.93 1.25 -9.16
C ILE A 236 3.67 1.87 -7.96
N ASN A 237 4.96 1.58 -7.85
CA ASN A 237 5.85 2.18 -6.86
C ASN A 237 6.85 3.15 -7.51
N ASP A 238 7.38 4.11 -6.74
CA ASP A 238 8.31 5.12 -7.25
C ASP A 238 9.69 4.53 -7.56
N CYS A 239 10.08 3.46 -6.85
CA CYS A 239 11.29 2.67 -7.06
C CYS A 239 10.99 1.21 -6.73
N SER A 240 11.32 0.29 -7.62
CA SER A 240 11.12 -1.14 -7.37
C SER A 240 12.28 -1.98 -7.88
N PHE A 241 12.54 -3.07 -7.17
CA PHE A 241 13.55 -4.06 -7.51
C PHE A 241 12.86 -5.40 -7.71
N VAL A 242 12.97 -5.97 -8.91
CA VAL A 242 12.36 -7.27 -9.27
C VAL A 242 13.49 -8.22 -9.61
N ALA A 243 13.53 -9.38 -8.95
CA ALA A 243 14.61 -10.34 -9.17
C ALA A 243 14.67 -10.82 -10.62
N VAL A 244 15.90 -10.94 -11.12
CA VAL A 244 16.23 -11.46 -12.43
C VAL A 244 17.47 -12.33 -12.35
N GLU A 245 17.61 -13.27 -13.28
CA GLU A 245 18.83 -14.04 -13.49
C GLU A 245 19.60 -13.48 -14.70
N HIS A 246 20.77 -12.92 -14.43
CA HIS A 246 21.65 -12.43 -15.49
C HIS A 246 22.57 -13.57 -15.95
N PRO A 247 22.74 -13.78 -17.27
CA PRO A 247 23.49 -14.94 -17.81
C PRO A 247 24.94 -15.04 -17.32
N ASP A 248 25.58 -13.89 -17.07
CA ASP A 248 27.00 -13.85 -16.66
C ASP A 248 27.22 -13.45 -15.19
N LEU A 249 26.24 -12.76 -14.55
CA LEU A 249 26.39 -12.15 -13.22
C LEU A 249 25.57 -12.86 -12.14
N GLY A 250 24.78 -13.87 -12.51
CA GLY A 250 23.92 -14.61 -11.57
C GLY A 250 22.64 -13.85 -11.19
N VAL A 251 22.12 -14.11 -9.99
CA VAL A 251 20.84 -13.54 -9.54
C VAL A 251 21.05 -12.14 -8.96
N GLY A 252 20.24 -11.20 -9.38
CA GLY A 252 20.18 -9.82 -8.90
C GLY A 252 18.82 -9.22 -9.19
N TYR A 253 18.75 -7.92 -9.44
CA TYR A 253 17.48 -7.22 -9.61
C TYR A 253 17.46 -6.35 -10.87
N ASP A 254 16.31 -6.29 -11.52
CA ASP A 254 15.95 -5.28 -12.50
C ASP A 254 15.35 -4.06 -11.79
N LEU A 255 15.74 -2.85 -12.19
CA LEU A 255 15.33 -1.59 -11.56
C LEU A 255 14.17 -0.94 -12.32
N TRP A 256 13.06 -0.71 -11.61
CA TRP A 256 11.89 0.00 -12.09
C TRP A 256 11.71 1.33 -11.36
N VAL A 257 11.31 2.38 -12.07
CA VAL A 257 11.11 3.71 -11.50
C VAL A 257 9.83 4.37 -11.99
N GLY A 258 9.28 5.30 -11.19
CA GLY A 258 8.23 6.23 -11.61
C GLY A 258 6.80 5.70 -11.61
N GLY A 259 6.52 4.52 -11.04
CA GLY A 259 5.16 4.00 -10.93
C GLY A 259 4.32 4.74 -9.89
N ALA A 260 3.14 5.21 -10.27
CA ALA A 260 2.17 5.78 -9.32
C ALA A 260 0.80 5.99 -9.96
N LEU A 261 -0.25 5.67 -9.22
CA LEU A 261 -1.64 5.90 -9.61
C LEU A 261 -2.13 7.32 -9.25
N ALA A 262 -3.34 7.49 -8.74
CA ALA A 262 -4.08 8.72 -8.48
C ALA A 262 -4.64 9.38 -9.76
N ALA A 263 -4.85 10.70 -9.77
CA ALA A 263 -5.57 11.39 -10.85
C ALA A 263 -4.92 11.25 -12.24
N VAL A 264 -3.59 11.09 -12.28
CA VAL A 264 -2.83 10.87 -13.53
C VAL A 264 -2.03 9.59 -13.34
N PRO A 265 -2.62 8.40 -13.57
CA PRO A 265 -1.93 7.13 -13.36
C PRO A 265 -0.79 6.95 -14.37
N ARG A 266 0.33 6.41 -13.90
CA ARG A 266 1.45 5.94 -14.71
C ARG A 266 2.00 4.67 -14.11
N LEU A 267 2.32 3.71 -14.96
CA LEU A 267 3.07 2.52 -14.57
C LEU A 267 4.55 2.87 -14.50
N GLY A 268 5.30 2.13 -13.70
CA GLY A 268 6.75 2.22 -13.63
C GLY A 268 7.41 1.77 -14.94
N GLU A 269 8.58 2.28 -15.18
CA GLU A 269 9.38 1.96 -16.36
C GLU A 269 10.72 1.35 -15.93
N ARG A 270 11.19 0.35 -16.67
CA ARG A 270 12.49 -0.28 -16.45
C ARG A 270 13.61 0.66 -16.87
N LEU A 271 14.68 0.72 -16.07
CA LEU A 271 15.91 1.39 -16.48
C LEU A 271 16.83 0.51 -17.34
N GLY A 272 16.51 -0.79 -17.46
CA GLY A 272 17.31 -1.76 -18.22
C GLY A 272 18.66 -2.06 -17.59
N THR A 273 18.76 -1.97 -16.27
CA THR A 273 19.97 -2.20 -15.49
C THR A 273 19.88 -3.46 -14.64
N PHE A 274 20.98 -4.16 -14.51
CA PHE A 274 21.15 -5.21 -13.51
C PHE A 274 21.74 -4.61 -12.23
N VAL A 275 21.05 -4.82 -11.11
CA VAL A 275 21.50 -4.38 -9.78
C VAL A 275 21.94 -5.59 -8.97
N PRO A 276 23.24 -5.77 -8.71
CA PRO A 276 23.73 -6.79 -7.80
C PRO A 276 23.11 -6.63 -6.40
N PRO A 277 22.83 -7.72 -5.68
CA PRO A 277 22.15 -7.67 -4.38
C PRO A 277 22.84 -6.73 -3.36
N GLU A 278 24.16 -6.71 -3.35
CA GLU A 278 24.97 -5.86 -2.46
C GLU A 278 24.93 -4.36 -2.83
N ARG A 279 24.47 -4.01 -4.02
CA ARG A 279 24.33 -2.62 -4.47
C ARG A 279 22.90 -2.06 -4.34
N VAL A 280 21.94 -2.85 -3.92
CA VAL A 280 20.53 -2.41 -3.84
C VAL A 280 20.38 -1.17 -2.96
N ALA A 281 21.02 -1.13 -1.79
CA ALA A 281 20.93 0.02 -0.90
C ALA A 281 21.61 1.29 -1.49
N GLU A 282 22.73 1.15 -2.20
CA GLU A 282 23.41 2.24 -2.92
C GLU A 282 22.48 2.79 -4.03
N VAL A 283 21.93 1.90 -4.85
CA VAL A 283 21.05 2.28 -5.97
C VAL A 283 19.77 2.93 -5.47
N TRP A 284 19.16 2.37 -4.42
CA TRP A 284 17.99 2.98 -3.77
C TRP A 284 18.28 4.40 -3.27
N HIS A 285 19.43 4.57 -2.61
CA HIS A 285 19.90 5.89 -2.16
C HIS A 285 20.05 6.85 -3.33
N GLY A 286 20.66 6.42 -4.44
CA GLY A 286 20.83 7.23 -5.65
C GLY A 286 19.49 7.67 -6.25
N VAL A 287 18.56 6.74 -6.50
CA VAL A 287 17.23 7.06 -7.06
C VAL A 287 16.44 7.98 -6.14
N THR A 288 16.50 7.75 -4.82
CA THR A 288 15.83 8.61 -3.83
C THR A 288 16.46 10.01 -3.79
N SER A 289 17.77 10.10 -3.93
CA SER A 289 18.50 11.37 -3.99
C SER A 289 18.18 12.17 -5.25
N ILE A 290 18.04 11.51 -6.40
CA ILE A 290 17.54 12.16 -7.63
C ILE A 290 16.16 12.77 -7.36
N PHE A 291 15.26 12.03 -6.73
CA PHE A 291 13.93 12.56 -6.43
C PHE A 291 13.97 13.72 -5.44
N ARG A 292 14.80 13.66 -4.42
CA ARG A 292 15.02 14.76 -3.47
C ARG A 292 15.54 16.01 -4.17
N ASP A 293 16.53 15.87 -5.05
CA ASP A 293 17.32 16.97 -5.62
C ASP A 293 16.69 17.56 -6.88
N TYR A 294 16.05 16.74 -7.73
CA TYR A 294 15.46 17.13 -9.02
C TYR A 294 13.95 17.08 -9.05
N GLY A 295 13.30 16.43 -8.06
CA GLY A 295 11.84 16.30 -8.01
C GLY A 295 11.12 17.64 -7.91
N TYR A 296 9.98 17.74 -8.57
CA TYR A 296 9.18 18.95 -8.61
C TYR A 296 8.50 19.21 -7.27
N ARG A 297 8.56 20.44 -6.75
CA ARG A 297 8.03 20.80 -5.43
C ARG A 297 6.93 21.85 -5.47
N ARG A 298 7.01 22.83 -6.40
CA ARG A 298 6.12 23.99 -6.45
C ARG A 298 4.65 23.61 -6.56
N LEU A 299 4.30 22.67 -7.45
CA LEU A 299 2.93 22.19 -7.65
C LEU A 299 2.75 20.83 -6.99
N ARG A 300 2.02 20.80 -5.90
CA ARG A 300 1.80 19.59 -5.08
C ARG A 300 1.24 18.40 -5.89
N ASN A 301 0.38 18.64 -6.88
CA ASN A 301 -0.19 17.61 -7.76
C ASN A 301 0.79 17.11 -8.84
N LYS A 302 1.93 17.76 -9.02
CA LYS A 302 3.02 17.39 -9.93
C LYS A 302 4.28 16.89 -9.20
N ALA A 303 4.25 16.80 -7.87
CA ALA A 303 5.42 16.52 -7.03
C ALA A 303 5.68 15.01 -6.81
N ARG A 304 5.46 14.14 -7.81
CA ARG A 304 5.75 12.70 -7.75
C ARG A 304 6.85 12.33 -8.74
N MET A 305 7.64 11.29 -8.43
CA MET A 305 8.71 10.75 -9.28
C MET A 305 8.25 10.54 -10.74
N LYS A 306 7.05 10.01 -10.95
CA LYS A 306 6.48 9.76 -12.28
C LYS A 306 6.45 10.97 -13.22
N PHE A 307 6.36 12.18 -12.69
CA PHE A 307 6.38 13.41 -13.51
C PHE A 307 7.80 13.78 -13.91
N LEU A 308 8.76 13.59 -13.01
CA LEU A 308 10.17 13.76 -13.33
C LEU A 308 10.61 12.76 -14.40
N LEU A 309 10.25 11.47 -14.23
CA LEU A 309 10.55 10.43 -15.21
C LEU A 309 9.91 10.72 -16.56
N ALA A 310 8.64 11.19 -16.58
CA ALA A 310 7.95 11.53 -17.81
C ALA A 310 8.63 12.64 -18.62
N ASP A 311 9.28 13.59 -17.94
CA ASP A 311 10.00 14.69 -18.58
C ASP A 311 11.43 14.28 -18.99
N TRP A 312 12.06 13.38 -18.24
CA TRP A 312 13.44 12.96 -18.48
C TRP A 312 13.56 11.75 -19.41
N GLY A 313 12.65 10.81 -19.30
CA GLY A 313 12.77 9.46 -19.84
C GLY A 313 13.76 8.60 -19.05
N THR A 314 13.74 7.30 -19.33
CA THR A 314 14.57 6.30 -18.62
C THR A 314 16.06 6.46 -18.91
N ALA A 315 16.45 6.83 -20.12
CA ALA A 315 17.85 7.01 -20.50
C ALA A 315 18.51 8.12 -19.68
N LYS A 316 17.90 9.30 -19.57
CA LYS A 316 18.43 10.40 -18.75
C LYS A 316 18.38 10.07 -17.26
N MET A 317 17.35 9.36 -16.80
CA MET A 317 17.27 8.93 -15.40
C MET A 317 18.43 8.02 -15.05
N ARG A 318 18.78 7.07 -15.91
CA ARG A 318 19.92 6.17 -15.76
C ARG A 318 21.26 6.93 -15.81
N ASP A 319 21.44 7.81 -16.79
CA ASP A 319 22.66 8.61 -16.95
C ASP A 319 22.96 9.44 -15.69
N VAL A 320 21.97 10.16 -15.17
CA VAL A 320 22.10 10.95 -13.93
C VAL A 320 22.36 10.05 -12.72
N LEU A 321 21.67 8.90 -12.61
CA LEU A 321 21.90 7.95 -11.54
C LEU A 321 23.36 7.47 -11.53
N GLU A 322 23.87 7.02 -12.66
CA GLU A 322 25.21 6.45 -12.80
C GLU A 322 26.31 7.51 -12.68
N SER A 323 26.10 8.71 -13.24
CA SER A 323 27.16 9.75 -13.27
C SER A 323 27.23 10.59 -12.01
N GLU A 324 26.12 10.78 -11.27
CA GLU A 324 26.09 11.70 -10.13
C GLU A 324 25.94 11.03 -8.77
N TYR A 325 25.38 9.81 -8.71
CA TYR A 325 24.99 9.19 -7.45
C TYR A 325 25.58 7.80 -7.18
N LEU A 326 26.07 7.10 -8.18
CA LEU A 326 26.70 5.80 -8.01
C LEU A 326 28.22 5.88 -8.11
N ALA A 327 28.91 4.97 -7.41
CA ALA A 327 30.36 4.85 -7.49
C ALA A 327 30.85 4.33 -8.85
N SER A 328 30.01 3.56 -9.54
CA SER A 328 30.26 3.01 -10.88
C SER A 328 28.95 2.74 -11.61
N PRO A 329 28.96 2.73 -12.96
CA PRO A 329 27.79 2.37 -13.75
C PRO A 329 27.26 0.97 -13.40
N LEU A 330 25.98 0.74 -13.71
CA LEU A 330 25.34 -0.56 -13.58
C LEU A 330 25.44 -1.33 -14.90
N PRO A 331 25.64 -2.64 -14.87
CA PRO A 331 25.52 -3.47 -16.06
C PRO A 331 24.11 -3.37 -16.67
N ASP A 332 23.99 -3.63 -17.97
CA ASP A 332 22.69 -3.84 -18.59
C ASP A 332 22.05 -5.12 -18.01
N GLY A 333 20.73 -5.14 -17.88
CA GLY A 333 20.01 -6.26 -17.28
C GLY A 333 18.83 -6.77 -18.12
N PRO A 334 18.52 -8.07 -18.02
CA PRO A 334 17.35 -8.65 -18.67
C PRO A 334 16.06 -8.11 -18.04
N ALA A 335 14.95 -8.26 -18.77
CA ALA A 335 13.63 -8.11 -18.19
C ALA A 335 13.35 -9.24 -17.21
N PRO A 336 12.52 -9.02 -16.17
CA PRO A 336 11.98 -10.11 -15.39
C PRO A 336 11.23 -11.11 -16.28
N ALA A 337 11.26 -12.37 -15.90
CA ALA A 337 10.42 -13.39 -16.56
C ALA A 337 8.93 -13.06 -16.39
N GLU A 338 8.08 -13.67 -17.20
CA GLU A 338 6.63 -13.58 -16.98
C GLU A 338 6.28 -14.09 -15.57
N PRO A 339 5.34 -13.42 -14.87
CA PRO A 339 4.96 -13.84 -13.53
C PRO A 339 4.35 -15.24 -13.52
N VAL A 340 4.69 -16.03 -12.50
CA VAL A 340 4.18 -17.40 -12.30
C VAL A 340 3.56 -17.51 -10.92
N GLY A 341 2.35 -18.08 -10.84
CA GLY A 341 1.61 -18.29 -9.60
C GLY A 341 0.79 -17.08 -9.16
N ALA A 342 -0.05 -17.30 -8.17
CA ALA A 342 -0.95 -16.28 -7.63
C ALA A 342 -0.19 -15.33 -6.67
N PRO A 343 -0.20 -14.00 -6.92
CA PRO A 343 0.61 -13.07 -6.13
C PRO A 343 0.02 -12.75 -4.74
N ASP A 344 -1.20 -13.19 -4.44
CA ASP A 344 -1.87 -12.95 -3.16
C ASP A 344 -1.56 -13.99 -2.08
N HIS A 345 -0.97 -15.14 -2.47
CA HIS A 345 -0.57 -16.25 -1.61
C HIS A 345 -1.71 -16.85 -0.76
N VAL A 346 -2.96 -16.74 -1.20
CA VAL A 346 -4.12 -17.35 -0.53
C VAL A 346 -4.10 -18.86 -0.74
N GLY A 347 -4.31 -19.62 0.33
CA GLY A 347 -4.28 -21.08 0.30
C GLY A 347 -3.24 -21.67 1.24
N VAL A 348 -3.00 -22.98 1.11
CA VAL A 348 -2.00 -23.73 1.85
C VAL A 348 -0.83 -24.02 0.93
N HIS A 349 0.37 -23.58 1.32
CA HIS A 349 1.57 -23.68 0.50
C HIS A 349 2.75 -24.23 1.33
N ARG A 350 3.62 -24.98 0.67
CA ARG A 350 4.82 -25.52 1.30
C ARG A 350 5.94 -24.49 1.29
N GLN A 351 6.73 -24.49 2.38
CA GLN A 351 7.95 -23.70 2.52
C GLN A 351 9.19 -24.56 2.22
N LYS A 352 10.29 -23.90 1.85
CA LYS A 352 11.56 -24.57 1.55
C LYS A 352 12.15 -25.40 2.70
N ASP A 353 11.71 -25.14 3.94
CA ASP A 353 12.12 -25.91 5.13
C ASP A 353 11.19 -27.10 5.44
N GLY A 354 10.22 -27.38 4.59
CA GLY A 354 9.25 -28.45 4.72
C GLY A 354 8.02 -28.10 5.58
N ARG A 355 7.99 -26.92 6.22
CA ARG A 355 6.79 -26.38 6.87
C ARG A 355 5.83 -25.81 5.85
N PHE A 356 4.75 -25.20 6.34
CA PHE A 356 3.73 -24.60 5.50
C PHE A 356 3.47 -23.14 5.89
N TYR A 357 3.07 -22.33 4.91
CA TYR A 357 2.37 -21.09 5.18
C TYR A 357 0.93 -21.19 4.69
N ILE A 358 0.04 -20.50 5.41
CA ILE A 358 -1.39 -20.51 5.12
C ILE A 358 -1.83 -19.07 4.90
N GLY A 359 -2.22 -18.77 3.68
CA GLY A 359 -2.74 -17.46 3.29
C GLY A 359 -4.25 -17.40 3.45
N ALA A 360 -4.72 -16.42 4.21
CA ALA A 360 -6.14 -16.22 4.52
C ALA A 360 -6.67 -14.88 4.00
N ALA A 361 -7.88 -14.91 3.46
CA ALA A 361 -8.55 -13.70 3.00
C ALA A 361 -9.22 -12.96 4.16
N THR A 362 -8.99 -11.66 4.23
CA THR A 362 -9.79 -10.77 5.07
C THR A 362 -10.96 -10.21 4.27
N THR A 363 -11.99 -9.72 4.94
CA THR A 363 -13.01 -8.91 4.28
C THR A 363 -12.49 -7.48 4.13
N VAL A 364 -11.96 -7.16 2.94
CA VAL A 364 -11.40 -5.85 2.54
C VAL A 364 -10.38 -5.25 3.53
N GLY A 365 -9.60 -6.10 4.19
CA GLY A 365 -8.56 -5.69 5.14
C GLY A 365 -9.08 -5.20 6.51
N ARG A 366 -10.40 -5.22 6.78
CA ARG A 366 -10.95 -4.84 8.09
C ARG A 366 -10.81 -6.01 9.07
N LEU A 367 -10.20 -5.75 10.24
CA LEU A 367 -10.10 -6.69 11.35
C LEU A 367 -10.33 -5.97 12.67
N SER A 368 -10.76 -6.71 13.70
CA SER A 368 -10.74 -6.21 15.07
C SER A 368 -9.37 -6.48 15.73
N GLY A 369 -9.00 -5.68 16.72
CA GLY A 369 -7.84 -5.95 17.55
C GLY A 369 -7.97 -7.30 18.27
N THR A 370 -9.18 -7.64 18.71
CA THR A 370 -9.52 -8.97 19.26
C THR A 370 -9.19 -10.09 18.27
N THR A 371 -9.54 -9.93 16.98
CA THR A 371 -9.20 -10.91 15.94
C THR A 371 -7.69 -11.04 15.76
N LEU A 372 -6.94 -9.93 15.79
CA LEU A 372 -5.47 -9.98 15.69
C LEU A 372 -4.84 -10.73 16.87
N THR A 373 -5.32 -10.51 18.09
CA THR A 373 -4.85 -11.23 19.28
C THR A 373 -5.16 -12.71 19.19
N ARG A 374 -6.40 -13.09 18.82
CA ARG A 374 -6.79 -14.49 18.64
C ARG A 374 -6.02 -15.18 17.51
N LEU A 375 -5.68 -14.46 16.45
CA LEU A 375 -4.85 -14.98 15.36
C LEU A 375 -3.42 -15.28 15.86
N ALA A 376 -2.86 -14.41 16.71
CA ALA A 376 -1.57 -14.67 17.35
C ALA A 376 -1.63 -15.91 18.25
N ASP A 377 -2.70 -16.06 19.05
CA ASP A 377 -2.94 -17.24 19.89
C ASP A 377 -3.04 -18.52 19.05
N LEU A 378 -3.81 -18.48 17.96
CA LEU A 378 -3.97 -19.62 17.04
C LEU A 378 -2.62 -20.04 16.43
N ALA A 379 -1.85 -19.08 15.96
CA ALA A 379 -0.53 -19.35 15.38
C ALA A 379 0.42 -19.99 16.39
N GLU A 380 0.56 -19.42 17.58
CA GLU A 380 1.43 -19.92 18.64
C GLU A 380 1.03 -21.31 19.14
N ALA A 381 -0.26 -21.57 19.33
CA ALA A 381 -0.79 -22.87 19.74
C ALA A 381 -0.50 -23.97 18.72
N ASN A 382 -0.23 -23.60 17.45
CA ASN A 382 0.09 -24.52 16.37
C ASN A 382 1.55 -24.44 15.90
N GLY A 383 2.46 -23.88 16.72
CA GLY A 383 3.89 -23.88 16.48
C GLY A 383 4.42 -22.79 15.55
N SER A 384 3.57 -21.87 15.12
CA SER A 384 3.97 -20.69 14.35
C SER A 384 4.25 -19.50 15.27
N GLN A 385 5.24 -18.68 14.90
CA GLN A 385 5.54 -17.43 15.59
C GLN A 385 5.62 -16.24 14.65
N ARG A 386 5.20 -16.41 13.38
CA ARG A 386 5.28 -15.36 12.38
C ARG A 386 4.00 -15.26 11.56
N VAL A 387 3.60 -14.02 11.31
CA VAL A 387 2.48 -13.66 10.43
C VAL A 387 2.92 -12.58 9.48
N ARG A 388 2.28 -12.46 8.31
CA ARG A 388 2.59 -11.40 7.35
C ARG A 388 1.34 -10.89 6.65
N PRO A 389 1.00 -9.60 6.76
CA PRO A 389 0.04 -8.97 5.86
C PRO A 389 0.63 -8.86 4.43
N THR A 390 -0.23 -9.02 3.43
CA THR A 390 0.14 -8.91 2.02
C THR A 390 -0.31 -7.57 1.42
N VAL A 391 0.23 -7.23 0.24
CA VAL A 391 -0.23 -6.05 -0.52
C VAL A 391 -1.65 -6.19 -1.08
N PHE A 392 -2.26 -7.36 -0.93
CA PHE A 392 -3.63 -7.67 -1.35
C PHE A 392 -4.63 -7.65 -0.19
N GLN A 393 -4.27 -7.04 0.95
CA GLN A 393 -5.08 -7.02 2.17
C GLN A 393 -5.41 -8.43 2.69
N LYS A 394 -4.50 -9.40 2.50
CA LYS A 394 -4.58 -10.75 3.04
C LYS A 394 -3.60 -10.90 4.20
N ILE A 395 -3.68 -12.01 4.93
CA ILE A 395 -2.75 -12.30 6.02
C ILE A 395 -2.26 -13.74 5.93
N LEU A 396 -0.98 -13.94 6.15
CA LEU A 396 -0.34 -15.25 6.13
C LEU A 396 0.06 -15.67 7.55
N VAL A 397 -0.21 -16.92 7.89
CA VAL A 397 0.39 -17.61 9.06
C VAL A 397 1.53 -18.48 8.54
N LEU A 398 2.74 -18.27 9.03
CA LEU A 398 3.95 -18.91 8.52
C LEU A 398 4.43 -20.07 9.43
N ASP A 399 5.34 -20.88 8.93
CA ASP A 399 6.07 -21.89 9.70
C ASP A 399 5.19 -22.94 10.37
N VAL A 400 4.04 -23.25 9.80
CA VAL A 400 3.09 -24.21 10.34
C VAL A 400 3.59 -25.65 10.06
N PRO A 401 3.78 -26.50 11.08
CA PRO A 401 4.08 -27.93 10.88
C PRO A 401 2.95 -28.62 10.10
N GLU A 402 3.30 -29.60 9.27
CA GLU A 402 2.35 -30.30 8.38
C GLU A 402 1.14 -30.88 9.13
N ASP A 403 1.37 -31.50 10.28
CA ASP A 403 0.32 -32.11 11.13
C ASP A 403 -0.60 -31.04 11.77
N ARG A 404 -0.21 -29.78 11.78
CA ARG A 404 -0.97 -28.65 12.33
C ARG A 404 -1.78 -27.87 11.28
N VAL A 405 -1.49 -28.06 10.00
CA VAL A 405 -2.19 -27.36 8.92
C VAL A 405 -3.73 -27.44 9.03
N PRO A 406 -4.35 -28.63 9.26
CA PRO A 406 -5.81 -28.69 9.38
C PRO A 406 -6.36 -27.88 10.57
N HIS A 407 -5.63 -27.82 11.69
CA HIS A 407 -6.04 -27.06 12.87
C HIS A 407 -5.98 -25.53 12.62
N VAL A 408 -4.91 -25.08 11.96
CA VAL A 408 -4.78 -23.65 11.61
C VAL A 408 -5.85 -23.25 10.60
N VAL A 409 -6.12 -24.06 9.58
CA VAL A 409 -7.19 -23.81 8.60
C VAL A 409 -8.54 -23.68 9.30
N ALA A 410 -8.91 -24.64 10.16
CA ALA A 410 -10.17 -24.58 10.89
C ALA A 410 -10.26 -23.36 11.82
N GLY A 411 -9.17 -23.04 12.54
CA GLY A 411 -9.14 -21.86 13.41
C GLY A 411 -9.22 -20.53 12.64
N LEU A 412 -8.64 -20.47 11.44
CA LEU A 412 -8.78 -19.30 10.55
C LEU A 412 -10.23 -19.14 10.09
N ASP A 413 -10.92 -20.23 9.72
CA ASP A 413 -12.34 -20.20 9.34
C ASP A 413 -13.21 -19.70 10.52
N GLU A 414 -12.94 -20.15 11.75
CA GLU A 414 -13.63 -19.65 12.97
C GLU A 414 -13.38 -18.15 13.23
N LEU A 415 -12.25 -17.62 12.79
CA LEU A 415 -11.93 -16.21 12.87
C LEU A 415 -12.54 -15.38 11.72
N GLY A 416 -13.22 -16.01 10.77
CA GLY A 416 -13.73 -15.35 9.56
C GLY A 416 -12.61 -14.99 8.55
N LEU A 417 -11.51 -15.74 8.58
CA LEU A 417 -10.34 -15.57 7.72
C LEU A 417 -10.13 -16.84 6.85
N PRO A 418 -11.02 -17.11 5.88
CA PRO A 418 -10.93 -18.33 5.10
C PRO A 418 -9.64 -18.41 4.29
N SER A 419 -9.00 -19.58 4.30
CA SER A 419 -7.88 -19.91 3.41
C SER A 419 -8.35 -20.41 2.03
N ARG A 420 -9.64 -20.68 1.88
CA ARG A 420 -10.32 -21.03 0.64
C ARG A 420 -11.54 -20.13 0.42
N PRO A 421 -11.31 -18.83 0.24
CA PRO A 421 -12.40 -17.88 0.02
C PRO A 421 -13.00 -18.06 -1.38
N SER A 422 -14.20 -17.49 -1.58
CA SER A 422 -14.74 -17.28 -2.92
C SER A 422 -13.80 -16.42 -3.78
N LEU A 423 -13.93 -16.50 -5.11
CA LEU A 423 -13.21 -15.62 -6.04
C LEU A 423 -13.47 -14.13 -5.76
N PHE A 424 -14.68 -13.79 -5.30
CA PHE A 424 -15.08 -12.42 -4.99
C PHE A 424 -14.41 -11.90 -3.72
N ARG A 425 -14.41 -12.67 -2.63
CA ARG A 425 -13.72 -12.31 -1.38
C ARG A 425 -12.20 -12.25 -1.59
N ARG A 426 -11.65 -13.14 -2.39
CA ARG A 426 -10.24 -13.15 -2.76
C ARG A 426 -9.86 -11.92 -3.56
N GLY A 427 -10.66 -11.55 -4.58
CA GLY A 427 -10.36 -10.48 -5.53
C GLY A 427 -10.70 -9.06 -5.06
N THR A 428 -11.45 -8.90 -3.95
CA THR A 428 -11.91 -7.59 -3.54
C THR A 428 -10.97 -6.93 -2.53
N ILE A 429 -10.62 -5.66 -2.80
CA ILE A 429 -9.94 -4.78 -1.85
C ILE A 429 -10.65 -3.42 -1.78
N ALA A 430 -10.56 -2.75 -0.64
CA ALA A 430 -11.13 -1.42 -0.45
C ALA A 430 -10.19 -0.48 0.31
N CYS A 431 -10.25 0.82 0.00
CA CYS A 431 -9.60 1.84 0.83
C CYS A 431 -10.41 2.09 2.10
N THR A 432 -9.90 2.94 2.99
CA THR A 432 -10.57 3.28 4.27
C THR A 432 -11.96 3.92 4.10
N GLY A 433 -12.20 4.67 3.00
CA GLY A 433 -13.52 5.26 2.73
C GLY A 433 -13.88 6.47 3.59
N ILE A 434 -15.16 6.85 3.50
CA ILE A 434 -15.71 8.04 4.18
C ILE A 434 -15.77 7.88 5.70
N GLU A 435 -15.73 6.65 6.19
CA GLU A 435 -15.78 6.36 7.62
C GLU A 435 -14.66 7.09 8.39
N PHE A 436 -13.44 7.11 7.84
CA PHE A 436 -12.29 7.72 8.50
C PHE A 436 -11.53 8.75 7.65
N CYS A 437 -11.68 8.74 6.31
CA CYS A 437 -10.87 9.57 5.43
C CYS A 437 -11.58 10.88 5.06
N LYS A 438 -10.97 12.02 5.40
CA LYS A 438 -11.48 13.37 5.06
C LYS A 438 -11.61 13.64 3.55
N LEU A 439 -10.87 12.91 2.73
CA LEU A 439 -10.87 13.08 1.27
C LEU A 439 -11.91 12.22 0.56
N ALA A 440 -12.52 11.27 1.26
CA ALA A 440 -13.48 10.36 0.67
C ALA A 440 -14.86 11.01 0.50
N ILE A 441 -15.52 10.62 -0.58
CA ILE A 441 -16.85 11.10 -0.98
C ILE A 441 -17.90 10.00 -0.73
N VAL A 442 -17.45 8.73 -0.70
CA VAL A 442 -18.35 7.58 -0.61
C VAL A 442 -17.78 6.54 0.36
N GLU A 443 -18.67 5.76 0.96
CA GLU A 443 -18.32 4.60 1.78
C GLU A 443 -17.71 3.51 0.89
N THR A 444 -16.71 2.80 1.41
CA THR A 444 -15.99 1.79 0.62
C THR A 444 -15.99 0.42 1.26
N LYS A 445 -15.54 0.29 2.51
CA LYS A 445 -15.38 -1.03 3.14
C LYS A 445 -16.72 -1.71 3.38
N ALA A 446 -17.70 -0.99 3.92
CA ALA A 446 -19.03 -1.55 4.15
C ALA A 446 -19.72 -1.92 2.82
N ASN A 447 -19.65 -1.01 1.81
CA ASN A 447 -20.25 -1.29 0.49
C ASN A 447 -19.56 -2.46 -0.21
N ALA A 448 -18.23 -2.56 -0.12
CA ALA A 448 -17.48 -3.67 -0.70
C ALA A 448 -17.77 -5.00 0.02
N ALA A 449 -17.86 -5.01 1.35
CA ALA A 449 -18.23 -6.20 2.12
C ALA A 449 -19.62 -6.68 1.76
N GLN A 450 -20.60 -5.78 1.70
CA GLN A 450 -21.96 -6.10 1.26
C GLN A 450 -21.98 -6.65 -0.17
N ALA A 451 -21.21 -6.06 -1.08
CA ALA A 451 -21.10 -6.53 -2.46
C ALA A 451 -20.50 -7.94 -2.54
N ILE A 452 -19.47 -8.25 -1.72
CA ILE A 452 -18.91 -9.60 -1.63
C ILE A 452 -20.00 -10.60 -1.24
N ASP A 453 -20.71 -10.34 -0.14
CA ASP A 453 -21.73 -11.26 0.37
C ASP A 453 -22.85 -11.48 -0.65
N GLN A 454 -23.27 -10.44 -1.38
CA GLN A 454 -24.28 -10.54 -2.44
C GLN A 454 -23.76 -11.32 -3.66
N LEU A 455 -22.52 -11.09 -4.09
CA LEU A 455 -21.93 -11.81 -5.24
C LEU A 455 -21.69 -13.28 -4.91
N GLU A 456 -21.23 -13.59 -3.70
CA GLU A 456 -21.11 -14.98 -3.21
C GLU A 456 -22.44 -15.73 -3.27
N GLN A 457 -23.56 -15.08 -2.95
CA GLN A 457 -24.88 -15.68 -3.03
C GLN A 457 -25.41 -15.81 -4.46
N ARG A 458 -25.26 -14.76 -5.27
CA ARG A 458 -25.87 -14.66 -6.60
C ARG A 458 -25.10 -15.39 -7.70
N LEU A 459 -23.79 -15.54 -7.53
CA LEU A 459 -22.87 -16.12 -8.53
C LEU A 459 -22.19 -17.41 -8.07
N ALA A 460 -22.62 -18.01 -6.95
CA ALA A 460 -22.02 -19.25 -6.43
C ALA A 460 -21.95 -20.37 -7.48
N GLU A 461 -23.03 -20.55 -8.25
CA GLU A 461 -23.12 -21.59 -9.29
C GLU A 461 -22.21 -21.31 -10.51
N LEU A 462 -21.88 -20.04 -10.75
CA LEU A 462 -21.04 -19.60 -11.87
C LEU A 462 -19.55 -19.52 -11.50
N GLU A 463 -19.20 -19.61 -10.23
CA GLU A 463 -17.80 -19.49 -9.78
C GLU A 463 -16.87 -20.50 -10.48
N PRO A 464 -17.23 -21.78 -10.65
CA PRO A 464 -16.41 -22.72 -11.43
C PRO A 464 -16.25 -22.34 -12.91
N GLU A 465 -17.26 -21.72 -13.52
CA GLU A 465 -17.20 -21.25 -14.90
C GLU A 465 -16.35 -20.00 -15.04
N ILE A 466 -16.41 -19.07 -14.06
CA ILE A 466 -15.53 -17.89 -14.01
C ILE A 466 -14.07 -18.34 -14.00
N GLY A 467 -13.74 -19.33 -13.16
CA GLY A 467 -12.47 -20.08 -13.17
C GLY A 467 -11.22 -19.27 -12.78
N GLN A 468 -11.33 -17.94 -12.70
CA GLN A 468 -10.25 -17.02 -12.34
C GLN A 468 -10.76 -15.89 -11.43
N THR A 469 -9.87 -15.34 -10.62
CA THR A 469 -10.22 -14.18 -9.80
C THR A 469 -10.47 -12.95 -10.67
N ILE A 470 -11.68 -12.36 -10.56
CA ILE A 470 -11.98 -11.05 -11.11
C ILE A 470 -11.78 -10.03 -9.98
N THR A 471 -10.85 -9.12 -10.16
CA THR A 471 -10.49 -8.14 -9.13
C THR A 471 -11.49 -6.99 -9.09
N LEU A 472 -12.04 -6.72 -7.87
CA LEU A 472 -12.96 -5.62 -7.59
C LEU A 472 -12.33 -4.66 -6.58
N HIS A 473 -11.90 -3.48 -7.04
CA HIS A 473 -11.23 -2.50 -6.18
C HIS A 473 -12.11 -1.27 -5.93
N VAL A 474 -12.40 -0.98 -4.65
CA VAL A 474 -13.32 0.08 -4.25
C VAL A 474 -12.59 1.22 -3.56
N ASN A 475 -12.69 2.43 -4.12
CA ASN A 475 -11.99 3.62 -3.61
C ASN A 475 -12.93 4.81 -3.42
N GLY A 476 -12.84 5.48 -2.27
CA GLY A 476 -13.74 6.58 -1.87
C GLY A 476 -13.49 7.92 -2.55
N CYS A 477 -12.41 8.07 -3.33
CA CYS A 477 -12.02 9.33 -3.99
C CYS A 477 -11.02 9.10 -5.14
N PRO A 478 -10.58 10.12 -5.91
CA PRO A 478 -9.63 9.97 -7.01
C PRO A 478 -8.20 9.56 -6.62
N ASN A 479 -7.84 9.48 -5.33
CA ASN A 479 -6.47 9.19 -4.90
C ASN A 479 -6.00 7.74 -5.14
N SER A 480 -6.91 6.84 -5.48
CA SER A 480 -6.61 5.45 -5.85
C SER A 480 -5.78 4.69 -4.81
N CYS A 481 -6.16 4.79 -3.55
CA CYS A 481 -5.50 4.05 -2.47
C CYS A 481 -5.72 2.54 -2.60
N ALA A 482 -6.89 2.11 -3.14
CA ALA A 482 -7.18 0.72 -3.47
C ALA A 482 -6.89 0.36 -4.94
N ARG A 483 -6.02 1.08 -5.64
CA ARG A 483 -5.47 0.71 -6.96
C ARG A 483 -6.52 0.49 -8.07
N ILE A 484 -7.57 1.29 -8.10
CA ILE A 484 -8.73 1.10 -8.99
C ILE A 484 -8.40 1.06 -10.48
N GLN A 485 -7.34 1.75 -10.92
CA GLN A 485 -6.96 1.75 -12.33
C GLN A 485 -6.26 0.45 -12.78
N THR A 486 -5.87 -0.40 -11.82
CA THR A 486 -5.20 -1.68 -12.06
C THR A 486 -6.04 -2.85 -11.55
N ALA A 487 -7.36 -2.75 -11.68
CA ALA A 487 -8.32 -3.80 -11.37
C ALA A 487 -9.18 -4.14 -12.59
N ASP A 488 -9.69 -5.37 -12.65
CA ASP A 488 -10.68 -5.75 -13.66
C ASP A 488 -11.91 -4.85 -13.56
N ILE A 489 -12.41 -4.63 -12.33
CA ILE A 489 -13.49 -3.69 -12.01
C ILE A 489 -12.98 -2.72 -10.94
N GLY A 490 -12.67 -1.50 -11.31
CA GLY A 490 -12.21 -0.45 -10.41
C GLY A 490 -13.28 0.62 -10.20
N LEU A 491 -13.62 0.91 -8.95
CA LEU A 491 -14.67 1.84 -8.56
C LEU A 491 -14.08 3.09 -7.90
N LYS A 492 -14.18 4.24 -8.61
CA LYS A 492 -13.68 5.53 -8.14
C LYS A 492 -14.81 6.36 -7.53
N GLY A 493 -14.77 6.58 -6.22
CA GLY A 493 -15.77 7.37 -5.49
C GLY A 493 -15.87 8.81 -5.99
N GLN A 494 -17.10 9.21 -6.22
CA GLN A 494 -17.50 10.57 -6.61
C GLN A 494 -19.02 10.76 -6.39
N LEU A 495 -19.51 11.98 -6.59
CA LEU A 495 -20.94 12.20 -6.73
C LEU A 495 -21.38 11.84 -8.16
N VAL A 496 -22.50 11.12 -8.27
CA VAL A 496 -23.09 10.67 -9.54
C VAL A 496 -24.52 11.17 -9.66
N MET A 497 -24.99 11.36 -10.88
CA MET A 497 -26.39 11.72 -11.16
C MET A 497 -27.19 10.43 -11.41
N ILE A 498 -28.19 10.17 -10.56
CA ILE A 498 -29.14 9.10 -10.68
C ILE A 498 -30.54 9.72 -10.59
N ASP A 499 -31.38 9.48 -11.57
CA ASP A 499 -32.76 9.99 -11.65
C ASP A 499 -32.87 11.52 -11.38
N GLY A 500 -31.88 12.28 -11.87
CA GLY A 500 -31.86 13.73 -11.70
C GLY A 500 -31.37 14.20 -10.32
N GLN A 501 -31.01 13.31 -9.42
CA GLN A 501 -30.45 13.63 -8.11
C GLN A 501 -28.95 13.33 -8.04
N GLN A 502 -28.20 14.16 -7.32
CA GLN A 502 -26.78 13.95 -7.06
C GLN A 502 -26.61 13.11 -5.79
N VAL A 503 -26.09 11.88 -5.95
CA VAL A 503 -25.89 10.91 -4.87
C VAL A 503 -24.46 10.41 -4.82
N PRO A 504 -23.96 9.92 -3.68
CA PRO A 504 -22.68 9.21 -3.61
C PRO A 504 -22.68 7.97 -4.51
N GLY A 505 -21.59 7.74 -5.23
CA GLY A 505 -21.48 6.59 -6.13
C GLY A 505 -20.09 6.53 -6.76
N TYR A 506 -19.96 5.78 -7.86
CA TYR A 506 -18.67 5.47 -8.45
C TYR A 506 -18.63 5.71 -9.96
N GLN A 507 -17.49 6.20 -10.42
CA GLN A 507 -17.04 6.05 -11.80
C GLN A 507 -16.35 4.69 -11.94
N VAL A 508 -16.75 3.92 -12.94
CA VAL A 508 -16.17 2.61 -13.20
C VAL A 508 -14.93 2.71 -14.10
N HIS A 509 -13.92 1.91 -13.79
CA HIS A 509 -12.75 1.62 -14.61
C HIS A 509 -12.74 0.10 -14.88
N LEU A 510 -12.53 -0.34 -16.12
CA LEU A 510 -12.65 -1.75 -16.52
C LEU A 510 -11.42 -2.26 -17.24
N GLY A 511 -11.06 -3.50 -16.97
CA GLY A 511 -9.99 -4.20 -17.66
C GLY A 511 -8.58 -3.75 -17.29
N GLY A 512 -8.40 -3.08 -16.14
CA GLY A 512 -7.06 -2.84 -15.59
C GLY A 512 -6.46 -4.10 -15.00
N GLY A 513 -5.16 -4.08 -14.75
CA GLY A 513 -4.43 -5.16 -14.05
C GLY A 513 -2.94 -4.89 -14.02
N LEU A 514 -2.26 -5.51 -13.07
CA LEU A 514 -0.81 -5.61 -13.03
C LEU A 514 -0.36 -6.88 -13.74
N ALA A 515 0.94 -7.02 -14.01
CA ALA A 515 1.47 -8.26 -14.54
C ALA A 515 1.23 -9.41 -13.56
N THR A 516 0.69 -10.51 -14.05
CA THR A 516 0.39 -11.74 -13.30
C THR A 516 0.51 -12.93 -14.25
N GLU A 517 0.44 -14.15 -13.73
CA GLU A 517 0.32 -15.34 -14.55
C GLU A 517 -0.84 -15.19 -15.55
N GLY A 518 -0.55 -15.44 -16.83
CA GLY A 518 -1.50 -15.24 -17.93
C GLY A 518 -1.73 -13.79 -18.37
N ARG A 519 -1.04 -12.83 -17.77
CA ARG A 519 -0.97 -11.42 -18.19
C ARG A 519 0.45 -10.90 -18.05
N ALA A 520 1.20 -10.94 -19.13
CA ALA A 520 2.62 -10.55 -19.13
C ALA A 520 2.85 -9.05 -18.85
N GLU A 521 1.90 -8.17 -19.19
CA GLU A 521 2.05 -6.73 -19.06
C GLU A 521 0.94 -6.10 -18.22
N ALA A 522 1.32 -5.14 -17.38
CA ALA A 522 0.37 -4.30 -16.65
C ALA A 522 -0.38 -3.35 -17.59
N GLY A 523 -1.64 -3.09 -17.28
CA GLY A 523 -2.48 -2.17 -18.04
C GLY A 523 -3.40 -1.35 -17.14
N LEU A 524 -3.72 -0.12 -17.58
CA LEU A 524 -4.69 0.73 -16.90
C LEU A 524 -6.10 0.48 -17.45
N GLY A 525 -7.08 0.36 -16.56
CA GLY A 525 -8.48 0.18 -16.93
C GLY A 525 -9.04 1.37 -17.72
N ARG A 526 -9.89 1.05 -18.71
CA ARG A 526 -10.62 2.05 -19.49
C ARG A 526 -11.85 2.55 -18.72
N THR A 527 -12.32 3.74 -19.06
CA THR A 527 -13.57 4.30 -18.56
C THR A 527 -14.58 4.41 -19.69
N VAL A 528 -15.84 4.06 -19.40
CA VAL A 528 -16.95 4.25 -20.33
C VAL A 528 -17.66 5.55 -19.99
N ARG A 529 -17.93 6.36 -21.02
CA ARG A 529 -18.61 7.64 -20.83
C ARG A 529 -20.04 7.42 -20.30
N GLY A 530 -20.35 8.09 -19.19
CA GLY A 530 -21.68 7.97 -18.58
C GLY A 530 -21.87 6.77 -17.66
N LEU A 531 -21.00 5.78 -17.69
CA LEU A 531 -21.10 4.62 -16.81
C LEU A 531 -20.80 5.04 -15.36
N LYS A 532 -21.86 5.07 -14.57
CA LYS A 532 -21.85 5.42 -13.14
C LYS A 532 -22.64 4.37 -12.37
N VAL A 533 -22.16 4.08 -11.17
CA VAL A 533 -22.80 3.11 -10.27
C VAL A 533 -23.14 3.83 -8.96
N PRO A 534 -24.37 3.77 -8.45
CA PRO A 534 -24.70 4.27 -7.13
C PRO A 534 -23.96 3.46 -6.04
N ALA A 535 -23.83 4.03 -4.85
CA ALA A 535 -23.02 3.44 -3.78
C ALA A 535 -23.49 2.03 -3.37
N ASP A 536 -24.78 1.77 -3.41
CA ASP A 536 -25.43 0.49 -3.09
C ASP A 536 -25.59 -0.47 -4.29
N GLY A 537 -25.22 -0.01 -5.50
CA GLY A 537 -25.40 -0.78 -6.76
C GLY A 537 -24.17 -1.58 -7.19
N ILE A 538 -23.14 -1.76 -6.33
CA ILE A 538 -21.89 -2.43 -6.72
C ILE A 538 -22.14 -3.86 -7.19
N ALA A 539 -22.87 -4.64 -6.41
CA ALA A 539 -23.14 -6.05 -6.72
C ALA A 539 -23.99 -6.22 -7.97
N ASP A 540 -25.02 -5.38 -8.16
CA ASP A 540 -25.90 -5.42 -9.33
C ASP A 540 -25.11 -5.14 -10.62
N TYR A 541 -24.20 -4.15 -10.56
CA TYR A 541 -23.33 -3.84 -11.67
C TYR A 541 -22.32 -4.96 -11.94
N ALA A 542 -21.63 -5.43 -10.90
CA ALA A 542 -20.59 -6.46 -11.03
C ALA A 542 -21.18 -7.78 -11.56
N GLU A 543 -22.34 -8.21 -11.02
CA GLU A 543 -23.04 -9.39 -11.52
C GLU A 543 -23.37 -9.27 -13.00
N ARG A 544 -23.98 -8.15 -13.41
CA ARG A 544 -24.39 -7.94 -14.80
C ARG A 544 -23.17 -7.99 -15.75
N VAL A 545 -22.10 -7.29 -15.45
CA VAL A 545 -20.93 -7.26 -16.32
C VAL A 545 -20.17 -8.59 -16.34
N ILE A 546 -20.15 -9.33 -15.23
CA ILE A 546 -19.54 -10.68 -15.17
C ILE A 546 -20.37 -11.67 -15.99
N ARG A 547 -21.70 -11.67 -15.87
CA ARG A 547 -22.58 -12.52 -16.71
C ARG A 547 -22.43 -12.21 -18.19
N ARG A 548 -22.30 -10.93 -18.54
CA ARG A 548 -22.05 -10.52 -19.92
C ARG A 548 -20.68 -10.98 -20.42
N TYR A 549 -19.64 -10.86 -19.61
CA TYR A 549 -18.31 -11.40 -19.92
C TYR A 549 -18.36 -12.91 -20.20
N LEU A 550 -19.02 -13.69 -19.34
CA LEU A 550 -19.14 -15.14 -19.54
C LEU A 550 -19.87 -15.50 -20.83
N ALA A 551 -20.87 -14.72 -21.22
CA ALA A 551 -21.62 -14.94 -22.45
C ALA A 551 -20.84 -14.56 -23.73
N ASP A 552 -19.94 -13.58 -23.66
CA ASP A 552 -19.29 -12.97 -24.84
C ASP A 552 -17.81 -13.35 -25.00
N ARG A 553 -17.19 -13.91 -23.95
CA ARG A 553 -15.75 -14.22 -23.97
C ARG A 553 -15.40 -15.34 -24.94
N SER A 554 -14.25 -15.23 -25.57
CA SER A 554 -13.62 -16.34 -26.27
C SER A 554 -13.01 -17.34 -25.28
N GLU A 555 -12.72 -18.56 -25.74
CA GLU A 555 -12.04 -19.56 -24.93
C GLU A 555 -10.69 -19.03 -24.40
N GLY A 556 -10.48 -19.12 -23.08
CA GLY A 556 -9.26 -18.63 -22.42
C GLY A 556 -9.13 -17.11 -22.31
N GLU A 557 -10.11 -16.33 -22.76
CA GLU A 557 -10.04 -14.88 -22.71
C GLU A 557 -10.24 -14.35 -21.29
N SER A 558 -9.30 -13.51 -20.82
CA SER A 558 -9.43 -12.85 -19.51
C SER A 558 -10.49 -11.75 -19.53
N PHE A 559 -11.03 -11.42 -18.33
CA PHE A 559 -11.96 -10.30 -18.17
C PHE A 559 -11.37 -8.99 -18.71
N ALA A 560 -10.12 -8.73 -18.45
CA ALA A 560 -9.46 -7.52 -18.89
C ALA A 560 -9.36 -7.43 -20.42
N THR A 561 -8.98 -8.51 -21.09
CA THR A 561 -8.90 -8.55 -22.56
C THR A 561 -10.28 -8.32 -23.17
N TRP A 562 -11.30 -9.02 -22.65
CA TRP A 562 -12.69 -8.81 -23.07
C TRP A 562 -13.14 -7.37 -22.85
N ALA A 563 -12.92 -6.81 -21.67
CA ALA A 563 -13.33 -5.45 -21.33
C ALA A 563 -12.70 -4.39 -22.25
N HIS A 564 -11.51 -4.61 -22.78
CA HIS A 564 -10.88 -3.69 -23.72
C HIS A 564 -11.44 -3.77 -25.14
N ARG A 565 -11.92 -4.94 -25.58
CA ARG A 565 -12.51 -5.11 -26.92
C ARG A 565 -14.01 -4.93 -26.98
N ALA A 566 -14.71 -5.13 -25.85
CA ALA A 566 -16.15 -5.01 -25.77
C ALA A 566 -16.61 -3.58 -26.10
N ASP A 567 -17.78 -3.45 -26.72
CA ASP A 567 -18.39 -2.16 -26.93
C ASP A 567 -18.93 -1.55 -25.62
N ASP A 568 -19.22 -0.27 -25.64
CA ASP A 568 -19.67 0.44 -24.46
C ASP A 568 -21.03 -0.06 -23.94
N GLU A 569 -21.89 -0.62 -24.81
CA GLU A 569 -23.20 -1.19 -24.47
C GLU A 569 -23.04 -2.49 -23.66
N ALA A 570 -22.09 -3.34 -24.04
CA ALA A 570 -21.82 -4.58 -23.31
C ALA A 570 -21.25 -4.32 -21.89
N LEU A 571 -20.66 -3.15 -21.65
CA LEU A 571 -20.04 -2.76 -20.39
C LEU A 571 -21.00 -1.96 -19.47
N GLN A 572 -22.11 -1.49 -19.99
CA GLN A 572 -23.14 -0.77 -19.22
C GLN A 572 -24.11 -1.72 -18.54
#